data_0771cb2aaa732a5339f6730b5c7436ff
#
_entry.id   0771cb2aaa732a5339f6730b5c7436ff
#
_cell.length_a   1.000
_cell.length_b   1.000
_cell.length_c   1.000
_cell.angle_alpha   90.00
_cell.angle_beta   90.00
_cell.angle_gamma   90.00
#
_symmetry.space_group_name_H-M   'P 1'
#
loop_
_entity.id
_entity.type
_entity.pdbx_description
1 polymer ?
#
loop_
_entity_poly.entity_id
_entity_poly.type
_entity_poly.pdbx_seq_one_letter_code
_entity_poly.pdbx_strand_id
1 'polypeptide(L)'
;MASPRLPAAVSSLAELTRGGFLPVIDDSEIKDASTVRRIVLCSGKVYYDLNAARLKTDDRRVAIIRLEQFYPFPERSLRELFARYPAAGQLVWAQEEPRNMGGWTFVEPRLMNLLPRCERPTYVGRAASASPATGSYSIHEAEQRRLVDQALTTDAPVISDASTDKYAGQADA
;
A
#
# COMPACT_ATOMS: atom_id res chain seq x y z
N MET A 1 -3.97 11.90 -8.77
CA MET A 1 -2.75 12.70 -8.99
C MET A 1 -2.42 13.42 -7.70
N ALA A 2 -1.17 13.30 -7.21
CA ALA A 2 -0.72 14.09 -6.07
C ALA A 2 -0.88 15.57 -6.38
N SER A 3 -1.40 16.34 -5.42
CA SER A 3 -1.57 17.79 -5.63
C SER A 3 -0.19 18.44 -5.79
N PRO A 4 0.04 19.26 -6.84
CA PRO A 4 1.31 19.99 -6.99
C PRO A 4 1.58 20.97 -5.85
N ARG A 5 0.60 21.15 -4.95
CA ARG A 5 0.72 21.99 -3.76
C ARG A 5 1.25 21.26 -2.52
N LEU A 6 1.50 19.94 -2.62
CA LEU A 6 2.07 19.17 -1.52
C LEU A 6 3.60 19.19 -1.64
N PRO A 7 4.34 19.87 -0.77
CA PRO A 7 5.81 19.97 -0.86
C PRO A 7 6.51 18.62 -0.87
N ALA A 8 5.95 17.63 -0.18
CA ALA A 8 6.48 16.27 -0.13
C ALA A 8 6.34 15.49 -1.45
N ALA A 9 5.55 16.00 -2.41
CA ALA A 9 5.32 15.35 -3.71
C ALA A 9 6.21 15.92 -4.83
N VAL A 10 7.23 16.70 -4.47
CA VAL A 10 8.12 17.37 -5.44
C VAL A 10 9.52 16.77 -5.31
N SER A 11 10.11 16.34 -6.43
CA SER A 11 11.50 15.93 -6.49
C SER A 11 12.44 17.11 -6.30
N SER A 12 13.53 16.91 -5.61
CA SER A 12 14.58 17.92 -5.50
C SER A 12 15.30 18.12 -6.84
N LEU A 13 15.93 19.28 -7.04
CA LEU A 13 16.72 19.56 -8.23
C LEU A 13 17.88 18.53 -8.38
N ALA A 14 18.46 18.08 -7.28
CA ALA A 14 19.51 17.07 -7.29
C ALA A 14 19.01 15.71 -7.78
N GLU A 15 17.81 15.29 -7.42
CA GLU A 15 17.17 14.07 -7.92
C GLU A 15 16.87 14.16 -9.42
N LEU A 16 16.41 15.32 -9.88
CA LEU A 16 16.13 15.55 -11.31
C LEU A 16 17.40 15.57 -12.18
N THR A 17 18.53 16.00 -11.64
CA THR A 17 19.78 16.19 -12.42
C THR A 17 20.75 15.01 -12.34
N ARG A 18 20.70 14.21 -11.28
CA ARG A 18 21.65 13.12 -11.02
C ARG A 18 21.01 11.75 -10.93
N GLY A 19 19.68 11.71 -10.84
CA GLY A 19 18.93 10.48 -10.68
C GLY A 19 18.38 9.94 -12.00
N GLY A 20 17.87 8.71 -11.92
CA GLY A 20 17.03 8.09 -12.92
C GLY A 20 15.66 7.78 -12.33
N PHE A 21 14.77 7.26 -13.17
CA PHE A 21 13.49 6.74 -12.69
C PHE A 21 13.71 5.56 -11.73
N LEU A 22 13.10 5.62 -10.55
CA LEU A 22 13.15 4.58 -9.53
C LEU A 22 11.86 3.75 -9.59
N PRO A 23 11.92 2.50 -10.05
CA PRO A 23 10.73 1.63 -10.15
C PRO A 23 10.09 1.33 -8.80
N VAL A 24 10.92 1.30 -7.75
CA VAL A 24 10.54 1.10 -6.36
C VAL A 24 11.30 2.10 -5.51
N ILE A 25 10.61 2.76 -4.59
CA ILE A 25 11.21 3.72 -3.67
C ILE A 25 11.04 3.20 -2.25
N ASP A 26 12.18 3.01 -1.59
CA ASP A 26 12.26 2.55 -0.21
C ASP A 26 11.86 3.63 0.79
N ASP A 27 11.62 3.22 2.02
CA ASP A 27 11.28 4.10 3.12
C ASP A 27 12.53 4.76 3.72
N SER A 28 12.72 6.03 3.42
CA SER A 28 13.86 6.81 3.92
C SER A 28 13.81 7.12 5.43
N GLU A 29 12.64 6.95 6.05
CA GLU A 29 12.45 7.23 7.47
C GLU A 29 12.85 6.05 8.38
N ILE A 30 13.02 4.85 7.82
CA ILE A 30 13.44 3.67 8.56
C ILE A 30 14.96 3.67 8.73
N LYS A 31 15.40 3.87 9.97
CA LYS A 31 16.84 3.85 10.32
C LYS A 31 17.32 2.45 10.69
N ASP A 32 16.48 1.66 11.34
CA ASP A 32 16.77 0.28 11.73
C ASP A 32 15.76 -0.67 11.10
N ALA A 33 16.16 -1.32 10.02
CA ALA A 33 15.34 -2.25 9.28
C ALA A 33 14.96 -3.52 10.07
N SER A 34 15.72 -3.86 11.12
CA SER A 34 15.45 -5.04 11.97
C SER A 34 14.22 -4.88 12.85
N THR A 35 13.78 -3.64 13.09
CA THR A 35 12.59 -3.33 13.88
C THR A 35 11.29 -3.47 13.09
N VAL A 36 11.36 -3.45 11.76
CA VAL A 36 10.19 -3.49 10.89
C VAL A 36 9.49 -4.84 10.97
N ARG A 37 8.20 -4.83 11.22
CA ARG A 37 7.32 -6.00 11.32
C ARG A 37 6.34 -6.09 10.15
N ARG A 38 6.01 -4.93 9.57
CA ARG A 38 5.08 -4.83 8.44
C ARG A 38 5.68 -3.98 7.33
N ILE A 39 5.51 -4.44 6.10
CA ILE A 39 5.78 -3.66 4.90
C ILE A 39 4.43 -3.26 4.29
N VAL A 40 4.22 -1.97 4.09
CA VAL A 40 3.09 -1.42 3.35
C VAL A 40 3.61 -1.01 1.97
N LEU A 41 3.19 -1.73 0.95
CA LEU A 41 3.46 -1.40 -0.44
C LEU A 41 2.28 -0.61 -0.99
N CYS A 42 2.54 0.51 -1.62
CA CYS A 42 1.50 1.39 -2.18
C CYS A 42 1.99 2.06 -3.47
N SER A 43 1.09 2.73 -4.17
CA SER A 43 1.40 3.56 -5.34
C SER A 43 0.60 4.86 -5.33
N GLY A 44 1.19 5.93 -5.83
CA GLY A 44 0.52 7.21 -5.99
C GLY A 44 0.27 7.99 -4.69
N LYS A 45 -0.85 8.71 -4.64
CA LYS A 45 -1.14 9.73 -3.61
C LYS A 45 -1.29 9.15 -2.20
N VAL A 46 -1.79 7.94 -2.05
CA VAL A 46 -2.01 7.30 -0.74
C VAL A 46 -0.74 7.24 0.11
N TYR A 47 0.43 7.20 -0.52
CA TYR A 47 1.72 7.27 0.18
C TYR A 47 1.80 8.46 1.14
N TYR A 48 1.37 9.64 0.69
CA TYR A 48 1.50 10.86 1.51
C TYR A 48 0.59 10.83 2.72
N ASP A 49 -0.60 10.26 2.58
CA ASP A 49 -1.55 10.11 3.70
C ASP A 49 -1.03 9.09 4.72
N LEU A 50 -0.49 7.96 4.24
CA LEU A 50 0.16 6.94 5.07
C LEU A 50 1.37 7.52 5.81
N ASN A 51 2.26 8.21 5.11
CA ASN A 51 3.45 8.78 5.70
C ASN A 51 3.11 9.87 6.73
N ALA A 52 2.16 10.75 6.42
CA ALA A 52 1.71 11.79 7.35
C ALA A 52 1.08 11.21 8.62
N ALA A 53 0.34 10.11 8.52
CA ALA A 53 -0.24 9.43 9.67
C ALA A 53 0.84 8.73 10.52
N ARG A 54 1.78 8.01 9.89
CA ARG A 54 2.89 7.34 10.57
C ARG A 54 3.77 8.33 11.34
N LEU A 55 4.07 9.49 10.76
CA LEU A 55 4.87 10.53 11.43
C LEU A 55 4.22 11.06 12.71
N LYS A 56 2.88 10.99 12.83
CA LYS A 56 2.17 11.38 14.06
C LYS A 56 2.31 10.36 15.18
N THR A 57 2.45 9.09 14.84
CA THR A 57 2.55 8.00 15.81
C THR A 57 4.00 7.62 16.11
N ASP A 58 4.95 8.07 15.30
CA ASP A 58 6.38 7.67 15.32
C ASP A 58 6.60 6.14 15.32
N ASP A 59 5.67 5.38 14.75
CA ASP A 59 5.79 3.92 14.68
C ASP A 59 6.75 3.51 13.55
N ARG A 60 7.93 3.06 13.96
CA ARG A 60 9.01 2.61 13.07
C ARG A 60 8.94 1.11 12.73
N ARG A 61 7.92 0.40 13.21
CA ARG A 61 7.70 -1.02 12.90
C ARG A 61 7.05 -1.22 11.53
N VAL A 62 6.59 -0.15 10.89
CA VAL A 62 5.96 -0.17 9.57
C VAL A 62 6.83 0.56 8.56
N ALA A 63 7.31 -0.15 7.53
CA ALA A 63 7.97 0.45 6.37
C ALA A 63 6.95 0.73 5.27
N ILE A 64 6.97 1.94 4.70
CA ILE A 64 6.07 2.35 3.61
C ILE A 64 6.88 2.47 2.32
N ILE A 65 6.65 1.54 1.41
CA ILE A 65 7.39 1.41 0.16
C ILE A 65 6.49 1.81 -1.01
N ARG A 66 7.03 2.59 -1.95
CA ARG A 66 6.31 3.00 -3.15
C ARG A 66 6.67 2.14 -4.35
N LEU A 67 5.67 1.55 -4.99
CA LEU A 67 5.78 0.93 -6.30
C LEU A 67 5.42 1.97 -7.36
N GLU A 68 6.41 2.50 -8.06
CA GLU A 68 6.22 3.54 -9.08
C GLU A 68 6.12 2.96 -10.50
N GLN A 69 6.57 1.72 -10.71
CA GLN A 69 6.50 1.02 -11.99
C GLN A 69 5.76 -0.30 -11.85
N PHE A 70 4.66 -0.44 -12.59
CA PHE A 70 3.91 -1.70 -12.67
C PHE A 70 4.44 -2.62 -13.78
N TYR A 71 4.85 -2.04 -14.92
CA TYR A 71 5.33 -2.83 -16.05
C TYR A 71 6.56 -2.20 -16.70
N PRO A 72 7.61 -3.00 -17.02
CA PRO A 72 7.79 -4.36 -16.52
C PRO A 72 7.85 -4.39 -14.98
N PHE A 73 7.32 -5.47 -14.37
CA PHE A 73 7.25 -5.57 -12.92
C PHE A 73 8.65 -5.64 -12.31
N PRO A 74 9.01 -4.79 -11.34
CA PRO A 74 10.37 -4.66 -10.81
C PRO A 74 10.69 -5.73 -9.76
N GLU A 75 10.55 -6.99 -10.13
CA GLU A 75 10.68 -8.15 -9.25
C GLU A 75 12.02 -8.17 -8.51
N ARG A 76 13.12 -7.93 -9.24
CA ARG A 76 14.46 -7.93 -8.65
C ARG A 76 14.60 -6.85 -7.58
N SER A 77 14.20 -5.62 -7.89
CA SER A 77 14.28 -4.49 -6.95
C SER A 77 13.45 -4.74 -5.70
N LEU A 78 12.25 -5.33 -5.86
CA LEU A 78 11.40 -5.70 -4.73
C LEU A 78 12.03 -6.79 -3.87
N ARG A 79 12.64 -7.83 -4.46
CA ARG A 79 13.35 -8.89 -3.71
C ARG A 79 14.52 -8.33 -2.90
N GLU A 80 15.35 -7.50 -3.53
CA GLU A 80 16.49 -6.85 -2.88
C GLU A 80 16.02 -5.97 -1.72
N LEU A 81 14.93 -5.25 -1.91
CA LEU A 81 14.37 -4.36 -0.92
C LEU A 81 13.75 -5.15 0.26
N PHE A 82 12.94 -6.19 0.00
CA PHE A 82 12.35 -7.02 1.07
C PHE A 82 13.41 -7.74 1.90
N ALA A 83 14.54 -8.10 1.29
CA ALA A 83 15.66 -8.71 2.02
C ALA A 83 16.28 -7.76 3.06
N ARG A 84 16.09 -6.45 2.93
CA ARG A 84 16.52 -5.45 3.92
C ARG A 84 15.68 -5.46 5.19
N TYR A 85 14.47 -6.02 5.15
CA TYR A 85 13.52 -6.09 6.27
C TYR A 85 13.33 -7.53 6.78
N PRO A 86 14.37 -8.13 7.41
CA PRO A 86 14.39 -9.57 7.72
C PRO A 86 13.35 -10.00 8.76
N ALA A 87 12.87 -9.07 9.57
CA ALA A 87 11.89 -9.32 10.62
C ALA A 87 10.44 -9.01 10.19
N ALA A 88 10.23 -8.53 8.96
CA ALA A 88 8.90 -8.25 8.45
C ALA A 88 8.17 -9.56 8.14
N GLY A 89 7.11 -9.82 8.91
CA GLY A 89 6.22 -10.98 8.74
C GLY A 89 4.96 -10.67 7.95
N GLN A 90 4.68 -9.40 7.69
CA GLN A 90 3.45 -8.96 7.03
C GLN A 90 3.76 -8.08 5.82
N LEU A 91 3.13 -8.39 4.69
CA LEU A 91 3.12 -7.54 3.51
C LEU A 91 1.69 -7.11 3.21
N VAL A 92 1.49 -5.81 3.12
CA VAL A 92 0.20 -5.18 2.81
C VAL A 92 0.32 -4.40 1.51
N TRP A 93 -0.64 -4.55 0.62
CA TRP A 93 -0.87 -3.62 -0.49
C TRP A 93 -1.95 -2.63 -0.09
N ALA A 94 -1.62 -1.35 -0.08
CA ALA A 94 -2.56 -0.26 0.23
C ALA A 94 -2.88 0.56 -1.02
N GLN A 95 -4.17 0.73 -1.34
CA GLN A 95 -4.64 1.56 -2.46
C GLN A 95 -5.95 2.26 -2.13
N GLU A 96 -6.22 3.39 -2.79
CA GLU A 96 -7.46 4.16 -2.62
C GLU A 96 -8.63 3.62 -3.46
N GLU A 97 -8.32 2.96 -4.57
CA GLU A 97 -9.30 2.37 -5.47
C GLU A 97 -9.99 1.14 -4.82
N PRO A 98 -11.22 0.83 -5.23
CA PRO A 98 -11.88 -0.41 -4.85
C PRO A 98 -11.06 -1.66 -5.18
N ARG A 99 -11.27 -2.74 -4.42
CA ARG A 99 -10.52 -4.00 -4.56
C ARG A 99 -10.50 -4.58 -5.97
N ASN A 100 -11.59 -4.44 -6.72
CA ASN A 100 -11.73 -4.88 -8.11
C ASN A 100 -11.14 -3.90 -9.14
N MET A 101 -10.51 -2.82 -8.67
CA MET A 101 -9.90 -1.77 -9.48
C MET A 101 -8.48 -1.49 -9.01
N GLY A 102 -7.78 -0.54 -9.65
CA GLY A 102 -6.42 -0.17 -9.28
C GLY A 102 -5.41 -1.29 -9.52
N GLY A 103 -4.38 -1.33 -8.67
CA GLY A 103 -3.21 -2.20 -8.85
C GLY A 103 -3.34 -3.61 -8.27
N TRP A 104 -4.28 -3.85 -7.35
CA TRP A 104 -4.34 -5.08 -6.54
C TRP A 104 -4.31 -6.36 -7.37
N THR A 105 -5.23 -6.49 -8.31
CA THR A 105 -5.36 -7.72 -9.13
C THR A 105 -4.12 -8.01 -9.98
N PHE A 106 -3.34 -6.97 -10.28
CA PHE A 106 -2.08 -7.10 -11.01
C PHE A 106 -0.92 -7.46 -10.09
N VAL A 107 -0.83 -6.85 -8.90
CA VAL A 107 0.31 -7.01 -8.00
C VAL A 107 0.22 -8.26 -7.14
N GLU A 108 -0.97 -8.66 -6.68
CA GLU A 108 -1.16 -9.81 -5.78
C GLU A 108 -0.44 -11.09 -6.25
N PRO A 109 -0.71 -11.62 -7.47
CA PRO A 109 -0.08 -12.86 -7.91
C PRO A 109 1.45 -12.74 -8.07
N ARG A 110 1.94 -11.53 -8.36
CA ARG A 110 3.38 -11.27 -8.49
C ARG A 110 4.07 -11.19 -7.13
N LEU A 111 3.41 -10.57 -6.16
CA LEU A 111 3.92 -10.46 -4.80
C LEU A 111 3.98 -11.83 -4.10
N MET A 112 3.01 -12.71 -4.34
CA MET A 112 3.02 -14.07 -3.78
C MET A 112 4.29 -14.85 -4.12
N ASN A 113 4.85 -14.63 -5.30
CA ASN A 113 6.08 -15.28 -5.76
C ASN A 113 7.36 -14.67 -5.15
N LEU A 114 7.26 -13.51 -4.50
CA LEU A 114 8.41 -12.79 -3.95
C LEU A 114 8.69 -13.08 -2.48
N LEU A 115 7.72 -13.66 -1.77
CA LEU A 115 7.74 -13.73 -0.32
C LEU A 115 7.91 -15.16 0.20
N PRO A 116 9.16 -15.62 0.44
CA PRO A 116 9.38 -16.94 1.01
C PRO A 116 9.02 -17.05 2.51
N ARG A 117 8.80 -15.93 3.19
CA ARG A 117 8.62 -15.84 4.65
C ARG A 117 7.33 -15.22 5.12
N CYS A 118 6.59 -14.53 4.25
CA CYS A 118 5.30 -13.95 4.59
C CYS A 118 4.18 -14.88 4.12
N GLU A 119 3.13 -14.94 4.91
CA GLU A 119 1.85 -15.40 4.43
C GLU A 119 1.41 -14.53 3.22
N ARG A 120 0.27 -14.83 2.63
CA ARG A 120 -0.20 -14.10 1.45
C ARG A 120 -0.16 -12.58 1.67
N PRO A 121 0.20 -11.78 0.63
CA PRO A 121 0.07 -10.33 0.72
C PRO A 121 -1.40 -9.97 0.99
N THR A 122 -1.61 -8.99 1.85
CA THR A 122 -2.94 -8.60 2.28
C THR A 122 -3.35 -7.29 1.62
N TYR A 123 -4.61 -7.22 1.20
CA TYR A 123 -5.20 -6.01 0.65
C TYR A 123 -5.72 -5.10 1.76
N VAL A 124 -5.39 -3.81 1.68
CA VAL A 124 -6.00 -2.74 2.46
C VAL A 124 -6.48 -1.64 1.50
N GLY A 125 -7.74 -1.37 1.51
CA GLY A 125 -8.39 -0.42 0.62
C GLY A 125 -9.91 -0.48 0.73
N ARG A 126 -10.59 0.06 -0.28
CA ARG A 126 -12.06 0.03 -0.33
C ARG A 126 -12.55 -1.34 -0.77
N ALA A 127 -13.74 -1.72 -0.31
CA ALA A 127 -14.43 -2.92 -0.80
C ALA A 127 -14.64 -2.86 -2.32
N ALA A 128 -14.84 -4.02 -2.95
CA ALA A 128 -15.20 -4.07 -4.36
C ALA A 128 -16.47 -3.25 -4.63
N SER A 129 -16.46 -2.47 -5.70
CA SER A 129 -17.53 -1.54 -6.05
C SER A 129 -17.69 -1.44 -7.56
N ALA A 130 -18.91 -1.15 -8.02
CA ALA A 130 -19.19 -0.82 -9.41
C ALA A 130 -18.70 0.59 -9.80
N SER A 131 -18.52 1.50 -8.80
CA SER A 131 -18.05 2.87 -9.00
C SER A 131 -16.65 3.05 -8.44
N PRO A 132 -15.74 3.75 -9.13
CA PRO A 132 -14.39 4.00 -8.66
C PRO A 132 -14.33 4.99 -7.48
N ALA A 133 -15.38 5.76 -7.24
CA ALA A 133 -15.43 6.78 -6.20
C ALA A 133 -16.75 6.77 -5.46
N THR A 134 -16.71 7.15 -4.19
CA THR A 134 -17.90 7.37 -3.37
C THR A 134 -18.56 8.71 -3.75
N GLY A 135 -19.88 8.72 -3.83
CA GLY A 135 -20.65 9.93 -4.15
C GLY A 135 -20.72 10.98 -3.03
N SER A 136 -20.22 10.65 -1.83
CA SER A 136 -20.26 11.52 -0.64
C SER A 136 -18.85 11.80 -0.13
N TYR A 137 -18.56 13.07 0.11
CA TYR A 137 -17.26 13.50 0.65
C TYR A 137 -17.02 12.96 2.07
N SER A 138 -18.03 12.94 2.92
CA SER A 138 -17.92 12.44 4.29
C SER A 138 -17.62 10.93 4.34
N ILE A 139 -18.22 10.15 3.43
CA ILE A 139 -17.94 8.72 3.29
C ILE A 139 -16.50 8.53 2.79
N HIS A 140 -16.09 9.32 1.80
CA HIS A 140 -14.73 9.28 1.29
C HIS A 140 -13.69 9.53 2.39
N GLU A 141 -13.88 10.56 3.22
CA GLU A 141 -12.96 10.84 4.33
C GLU A 141 -12.93 9.73 5.38
N ALA A 142 -14.09 9.16 5.71
CA ALA A 142 -14.16 8.06 6.67
C ALA A 142 -13.43 6.81 6.16
N GLU A 143 -13.63 6.45 4.89
CA GLU A 143 -12.95 5.34 4.23
C GLU A 143 -11.44 5.57 4.12
N GLN A 144 -11.01 6.80 3.80
CA GLN A 144 -9.59 7.14 3.72
C GLN A 144 -8.91 7.01 5.07
N ARG A 145 -9.51 7.52 6.14
CA ARG A 145 -8.98 7.36 7.50
C ARG A 145 -8.87 5.88 7.88
N ARG A 146 -9.95 5.11 7.66
CA ARG A 146 -9.96 3.66 7.95
C ARG A 146 -8.86 2.91 7.18
N LEU A 147 -8.67 3.21 5.90
CA LEU A 147 -7.62 2.61 5.07
C LEU A 147 -6.24 2.88 5.68
N VAL A 148 -5.96 4.15 6.00
CA VAL A 148 -4.67 4.55 6.57
C VAL A 148 -4.42 3.86 7.91
N ASP A 149 -5.42 3.83 8.79
CA ASP A 149 -5.32 3.18 10.11
C ASP A 149 -5.07 1.68 9.96
N GLN A 150 -5.81 1.00 9.08
CA GLN A 150 -5.64 -0.45 8.83
C GLN A 150 -4.27 -0.79 8.24
N ALA A 151 -3.77 0.04 7.33
CA ALA A 151 -2.45 -0.18 6.74
C ALA A 151 -1.32 -0.09 7.78
N LEU A 152 -1.43 0.84 8.73
CA LEU A 152 -0.39 1.11 9.71
C LEU A 152 -0.48 0.27 10.99
N THR A 153 -1.62 -0.36 11.29
CA THR A 153 -1.81 -1.14 12.54
C THR A 153 -1.17 -2.53 12.41
N THR A 154 -0.08 -2.78 13.16
CA THR A 154 0.65 -4.05 13.12
C THR A 154 -0.01 -5.17 13.94
N ASP A 155 -0.80 -4.83 14.95
CA ASP A 155 -1.30 -5.77 15.95
C ASP A 155 -2.72 -6.31 15.62
N ALA A 156 -3.39 -5.78 14.59
CA ALA A 156 -4.67 -6.30 14.14
C ALA A 156 -4.46 -7.36 13.03
N PRO A 157 -5.17 -8.51 13.08
CA PRO A 157 -5.26 -9.37 11.92
C PRO A 157 -5.86 -8.55 10.78
N VAL A 158 -5.18 -8.50 9.64
CA VAL A 158 -5.75 -7.86 8.46
C VAL A 158 -6.96 -8.68 8.07
N ILE A 159 -8.15 -8.07 8.18
CA ILE A 159 -9.42 -8.75 7.89
C ILE A 159 -9.41 -9.09 6.40
N SER A 160 -9.11 -10.34 6.07
CA SER A 160 -9.43 -10.90 4.77
C SER A 160 -10.96 -10.91 4.68
N ASP A 161 -11.55 -10.19 3.72
CA ASP A 161 -13.00 -10.14 3.52
C ASP A 161 -13.63 -11.54 3.47
N ALA A 162 -14.15 -11.97 4.62
CA ALA A 162 -15.08 -13.10 4.71
C ALA A 162 -16.55 -12.63 4.63
N SER A 163 -16.84 -11.51 3.95
CA SER A 163 -18.20 -10.97 3.86
C SER A 163 -18.61 -10.55 2.46
N THR A 164 -18.30 -11.37 1.43
CA THR A 164 -18.85 -11.15 0.07
C THR A 164 -19.91 -12.18 -0.30
N ASP A 165 -20.56 -12.84 0.66
CA ASP A 165 -21.60 -13.83 0.36
C ASP A 165 -23.02 -13.32 0.67
N LYS A 166 -23.24 -12.01 0.62
CA LYS A 166 -24.58 -11.44 0.80
C LYS A 166 -25.41 -11.29 -0.49
N TYR A 167 -24.88 -11.68 -1.65
CA TYR A 167 -25.59 -11.59 -2.93
C TYR A 167 -25.74 -12.92 -3.67
N ALA A 168 -25.38 -14.04 -3.05
CA ALA A 168 -25.54 -15.37 -3.65
C ALA A 168 -26.96 -15.98 -3.47
N GLY A 169 -27.95 -15.22 -3.04
CA GLY A 169 -29.25 -15.76 -2.63
C GLY A 169 -30.49 -15.09 -3.24
N GLN A 170 -30.42 -14.46 -4.43
CA GLN A 170 -31.63 -13.93 -5.10
C GLN A 170 -31.58 -14.05 -6.62
N ALA A 171 -31.42 -15.28 -7.10
CA ALA A 171 -31.67 -15.60 -8.48
C ALA A 171 -32.35 -16.98 -8.49
N ASP A 172 -33.60 -17.04 -8.08
CA ASP A 172 -34.61 -18.07 -8.42
C ASP A 172 -35.89 -17.75 -7.63
N ALA A 173 -36.75 -16.90 -8.20
CA ALA A 173 -38.17 -16.83 -7.95
C ALA A 173 -38.83 -16.02 -9.10
#